data_9bf5935e5290e6a7054491990de787eb
#
_entry.id   9bf5935e5290e6a7054491990de787eb
#
_cell.length_a   1.000
_cell.length_b   1.000
_cell.length_c   1.000
_cell.angle_alpha   90.00
_cell.angle_beta   90.00
_cell.angle_gamma   90.00
#
_symmetry.space_group_name_H-M   'P 1'
#
loop_
_entity.id
_entity.type
_entity.pdbx_description
1 polymer ?
#
loop_
_entity_poly.entity_id
_entity_poly.type
_entity_poly.pdbx_seq_one_letter_code
_entity_poly.pdbx_strand_id
1 'polypeptide(L)'
;MKRIISIGLAGMLICGAVTAQSIKIANTFGGDADSTGGSDLFVFENQKNEDGDGYSNEFTNSTRVSNRLQMDASSSQFDARVRLEFAAGKYNGKESTVRLRGYGRYKPVDAFQIIAGNDFSTKVAVDAGYFAASDDSPKFARILQSGLGALSNLNFGDEDNIFVKLGGGLRFEDGSVLNINKLGLDAGLSFGMKKLFSAGATFQNVTGNNISVGVFAGLNSIENLTLNAGYIYNNTDTDYITKTAKNSVSFTAGYKFSDLGLFAGVDVVCGLGNEYLDNGETKKYQKNDTDLIPFLTKLNISYKATDNLTVGAKAKVSMMLGDDASGETEVYPNLTYNLSNKFGSVTTGVRMTFDKYGVAKFAVPINWKCTLADIKK
;
A
#
# COMPACT_ATOMS: atom_id res chain seq x y z
N MET A 1 27.62 2.56 -10.24
CA MET A 1 26.58 3.06 -9.36
C MET A 1 25.88 1.96 -8.54
N LYS A 2 25.28 0.93 -9.13
CA LYS A 2 24.63 -0.18 -8.37
C LYS A 2 25.54 -0.78 -7.28
N ARG A 3 26.85 -0.94 -7.53
CA ARG A 3 27.83 -1.47 -6.57
C ARG A 3 28.11 -0.53 -5.38
N ILE A 4 28.10 0.78 -5.57
CA ILE A 4 28.30 1.76 -4.51
C ILE A 4 27.10 1.80 -3.57
N ILE A 5 25.90 1.74 -4.10
CA ILE A 5 24.65 1.65 -3.31
C ILE A 5 24.63 0.35 -2.50
N SER A 6 25.05 -0.76 -3.10
CA SER A 6 25.14 -2.06 -2.40
C SER A 6 26.18 -2.04 -1.27
N ILE A 7 27.32 -1.39 -1.47
CA ILE A 7 28.36 -1.26 -0.43
C ILE A 7 27.88 -0.32 0.69
N GLY A 8 27.23 0.79 0.34
CA GLY A 8 26.65 1.71 1.32
C GLY A 8 25.54 1.01 2.14
N LEU A 9 24.67 0.26 1.51
CA LEU A 9 23.63 -0.52 2.17
C LEU A 9 24.24 -1.59 3.09
N ALA A 10 25.23 -2.33 2.62
CA ALA A 10 25.93 -3.34 3.42
C ALA A 10 26.65 -2.70 4.63
N GLY A 11 27.32 -1.57 4.44
CA GLY A 11 27.96 -0.81 5.52
C GLY A 11 26.95 -0.33 6.57
N MET A 12 25.84 0.25 6.15
CA MET A 12 24.78 0.70 7.08
C MET A 12 24.11 -0.47 7.79
N LEU A 13 23.94 -1.62 7.12
CA LEU A 13 23.42 -2.84 7.73
C LEU A 13 24.34 -3.39 8.81
N ILE A 14 25.65 -3.42 8.55
CA ILE A 14 26.64 -3.88 9.51
C ILE A 14 26.68 -2.94 10.72
N CYS A 15 26.76 -1.63 10.50
CA CYS A 15 26.73 -0.66 11.58
C CYS A 15 25.41 -0.72 12.37
N GLY A 16 24.28 -0.83 11.68
CA GLY A 16 22.98 -0.97 12.33
C GLY A 16 22.84 -2.22 13.16
N ALA A 17 23.33 -3.35 12.67
CA ALA A 17 23.27 -4.63 13.39
C ALA A 17 24.16 -4.63 14.64
N VAL A 18 25.32 -3.95 14.60
CA VAL A 18 26.24 -3.85 15.73
C VAL A 18 25.69 -2.94 16.84
N THR A 19 24.98 -1.88 16.48
CA THR A 19 24.41 -0.91 17.42
C THR A 19 22.93 -1.15 17.72
N ALA A 20 22.31 -2.13 17.09
CA ALA A 20 20.89 -2.40 17.24
C ALA A 20 20.52 -2.78 18.67
N GLN A 21 19.51 -2.09 19.20
CA GLN A 21 18.87 -2.43 20.47
C GLN A 21 17.78 -3.49 20.25
N SER A 22 17.27 -3.61 19.05
CA SER A 22 16.35 -4.69 18.68
C SER A 22 16.62 -5.20 17.27
N ILE A 23 16.48 -6.52 17.09
CA ILE A 23 16.52 -7.19 15.80
C ILE A 23 15.29 -8.09 15.70
N LYS A 24 14.48 -7.87 14.68
CA LYS A 24 13.30 -8.68 14.38
C LYS A 24 13.45 -9.35 13.03
N ILE A 25 13.27 -10.65 12.99
CA ILE A 25 13.24 -11.44 11.76
C ILE A 25 11.84 -12.01 11.59
N ALA A 26 11.19 -11.71 10.49
CA ALA A 26 9.85 -12.19 10.17
C ALA A 26 9.85 -12.88 8.80
N ASN A 27 9.04 -13.91 8.68
CA ASN A 27 8.75 -14.57 7.42
C ASN A 27 7.28 -14.38 7.07
N THR A 28 6.99 -14.16 5.81
CA THR A 28 5.64 -14.11 5.27
C THR A 28 5.59 -15.01 4.04
N PHE A 29 5.00 -16.18 4.19
CA PHE A 29 4.65 -17.04 3.07
C PHE A 29 3.31 -16.59 2.51
N GLY A 30 3.23 -16.49 1.21
CA GLY A 30 2.03 -15.94 0.62
C GLY A 30 1.94 -14.42 0.68
N GLY A 31 2.97 -13.76 1.22
CA GLY A 31 3.12 -12.30 1.20
C GLY A 31 3.54 -11.82 -0.17
N ASP A 32 2.99 -10.71 -0.54
CA ASP A 32 3.16 -10.09 -1.83
C ASP A 32 4.60 -9.67 -2.12
N ALA A 33 5.18 -10.21 -3.16
CA ALA A 33 6.43 -9.71 -3.74
C ALA A 33 6.18 -8.55 -4.73
N ASP A 34 4.99 -8.48 -5.26
CA ASP A 34 4.46 -7.39 -6.08
C ASP A 34 3.16 -6.92 -5.44
N SER A 35 2.95 -5.67 -5.20
CA SER A 35 1.78 -5.03 -4.57
C SER A 35 0.37 -5.45 -5.08
N THR A 36 0.28 -6.48 -5.88
CA THR A 36 -0.93 -6.97 -6.56
C THR A 36 -1.69 -8.07 -5.84
N GLY A 37 -1.40 -8.31 -4.55
CA GLY A 37 -2.23 -9.14 -3.68
C GLY A 37 -1.88 -10.62 -3.66
N GLY A 38 -1.38 -11.06 -2.54
CA GLY A 38 -1.32 -12.41 -1.98
C GLY A 38 -0.89 -13.59 -2.87
N SER A 39 -0.34 -14.61 -2.27
CA SER A 39 -0.09 -15.86 -2.97
C SER A 39 -1.37 -16.61 -3.15
N ASP A 40 -1.77 -16.73 -4.36
CA ASP A 40 -2.80 -17.67 -4.75
C ASP A 40 -2.15 -19.02 -5.01
N LEU A 41 -2.26 -19.95 -4.05
CA LEU A 41 -1.74 -21.29 -4.25
C LEU A 41 -2.37 -21.99 -5.44
N PHE A 42 -3.66 -21.75 -5.63
CA PHE A 42 -4.38 -22.27 -6.78
C PHE A 42 -5.16 -21.12 -7.41
N VAL A 43 -4.96 -20.92 -8.69
CA VAL A 43 -5.66 -19.95 -9.52
C VAL A 43 -6.31 -20.67 -10.67
N PHE A 44 -7.59 -20.45 -10.86
CA PHE A 44 -8.39 -20.98 -11.95
C PHE A 44 -8.95 -19.79 -12.72
N GLU A 45 -8.48 -19.59 -13.94
CA GLU A 45 -8.93 -18.54 -14.84
C GLU A 45 -9.82 -19.14 -15.91
N ASN A 46 -11.05 -18.60 -16.03
CA ASN A 46 -12.00 -19.01 -17.03
C ASN A 46 -11.59 -18.48 -18.40
N GLN A 47 -11.58 -19.34 -19.40
CA GLN A 47 -11.21 -18.97 -20.75
C GLN A 47 -12.36 -18.20 -21.41
N LYS A 48 -12.05 -17.12 -22.09
CA LYS A 48 -13.04 -16.45 -22.95
C LYS A 48 -13.31 -17.29 -24.19
N ASN A 49 -14.56 -17.27 -24.67
CA ASN A 49 -14.92 -17.84 -25.96
C ASN A 49 -14.12 -17.16 -27.07
N GLU A 50 -14.07 -17.80 -28.23
CA GLU A 50 -13.38 -17.26 -29.42
C GLU A 50 -13.88 -15.86 -29.80
N ASP A 51 -15.18 -15.62 -29.68
CA ASP A 51 -15.80 -14.33 -29.97
C ASP A 51 -15.62 -13.26 -28.85
N GLY A 52 -15.12 -13.65 -27.68
CA GLY A 52 -14.85 -12.76 -26.54
C GLY A 52 -16.10 -12.19 -25.85
N ASP A 53 -17.28 -12.70 -26.17
CA ASP A 53 -18.58 -12.27 -25.67
C ASP A 53 -19.08 -13.04 -24.42
N GLY A 54 -18.28 -13.99 -23.93
CA GLY A 54 -18.60 -14.83 -22.77
C GLY A 54 -17.43 -15.69 -22.34
N TYR A 55 -17.73 -16.68 -21.50
CA TYR A 55 -16.79 -17.67 -21.01
C TYR A 55 -17.13 -19.06 -21.52
N SER A 56 -16.08 -19.82 -21.90
CA SER A 56 -16.21 -21.21 -22.35
C SER A 56 -16.49 -22.20 -21.20
N ASN A 57 -16.34 -21.75 -19.94
CA ASN A 57 -16.31 -22.57 -18.74
C ASN A 57 -15.14 -23.60 -18.70
N GLU A 58 -14.14 -23.37 -19.52
CA GLU A 58 -12.86 -24.07 -19.44
C GLU A 58 -11.90 -23.26 -18.57
N PHE A 59 -11.41 -23.88 -17.52
CA PHE A 59 -10.51 -23.24 -16.58
C PHE A 59 -9.06 -23.67 -16.80
N THR A 60 -8.19 -22.70 -17.02
CA THR A 60 -6.75 -22.94 -16.88
C THR A 60 -6.35 -22.80 -15.42
N ASN A 61 -5.51 -23.70 -14.94
CA ASN A 61 -4.97 -23.63 -13.60
C ASN A 61 -3.53 -23.10 -13.60
N SER A 62 -3.21 -22.35 -12.58
CA SER A 62 -1.86 -21.90 -12.31
C SER A 62 -1.59 -21.86 -10.82
N THR A 63 -0.33 -21.89 -10.45
CA THR A 63 0.09 -21.81 -9.04
C THR A 63 1.12 -20.72 -8.91
N ARG A 64 0.94 -19.88 -7.91
CA ARG A 64 1.93 -18.87 -7.53
C ARG A 64 2.30 -19.04 -6.07
N VAL A 65 3.58 -19.25 -5.83
CA VAL A 65 4.15 -19.26 -4.47
C VAL A 65 5.02 -18.03 -4.29
N SER A 66 4.78 -17.28 -3.26
CA SER A 66 5.67 -16.17 -2.88
C SER A 66 6.10 -16.29 -1.43
N ASN A 67 7.26 -15.77 -1.13
CA ASN A 67 7.77 -15.71 0.22
C ASN A 67 8.58 -14.44 0.42
N ARG A 68 8.48 -13.86 1.61
CA ARG A 68 9.22 -12.68 2.03
C ARG A 68 9.91 -12.99 3.34
N LEU A 69 11.23 -12.92 3.34
CA LEU A 69 12.03 -12.88 4.55
C LEU A 69 12.40 -11.41 4.82
N GLN A 70 12.05 -10.89 5.98
CA GLN A 70 12.33 -9.51 6.38
C GLN A 70 13.12 -9.50 7.67
N MET A 71 14.17 -8.70 7.69
CA MET A 71 14.94 -8.36 8.88
C MET A 71 14.83 -6.86 9.12
N ASP A 72 14.39 -6.49 10.31
CA ASP A 72 14.39 -5.13 10.82
C ASP A 72 15.40 -5.05 11.97
N ALA A 73 16.24 -4.01 11.95
CA ALA A 73 17.16 -3.68 13.04
C ALA A 73 16.94 -2.24 13.45
N SER A 74 16.86 -1.94 14.75
CA SER A 74 16.63 -0.59 15.23
C SER A 74 17.42 -0.27 16.49
N SER A 75 17.80 1.00 16.61
CA SER A 75 18.32 1.66 17.80
C SER A 75 17.68 3.05 17.93
N SER A 76 18.08 3.82 18.95
CA SER A 76 17.59 5.20 19.12
C SER A 76 17.89 6.09 17.90
N GLN A 77 19.05 5.92 17.28
CA GLN A 77 19.50 6.79 16.19
C GLN A 77 19.55 6.10 14.83
N PHE A 78 19.33 4.80 14.76
CA PHE A 78 19.50 4.07 13.53
C PHE A 78 18.40 3.01 13.37
N ASP A 79 17.85 2.89 12.17
CA ASP A 79 17.07 1.74 11.78
C ASP A 79 17.41 1.27 10.37
N ALA A 80 17.24 -0.02 10.13
CA ALA A 80 17.46 -0.63 8.84
C ALA A 80 16.45 -1.73 8.59
N ARG A 81 16.13 -1.93 7.32
CA ARG A 81 15.29 -3.03 6.85
C ARG A 81 15.92 -3.70 5.66
N VAL A 82 15.90 -5.02 5.64
CA VAL A 82 16.21 -5.83 4.48
C VAL A 82 15.09 -6.79 4.22
N ARG A 83 14.71 -6.92 2.96
CA ARG A 83 13.73 -7.88 2.48
C ARG A 83 14.31 -8.71 1.35
N LEU A 84 14.24 -10.02 1.50
CA LEU A 84 14.41 -10.96 0.41
C LEU A 84 13.03 -11.48 0.02
N GLU A 85 12.64 -11.18 -1.19
CA GLU A 85 11.34 -11.57 -1.74
C GLU A 85 11.57 -12.49 -2.94
N PHE A 86 10.86 -13.59 -2.98
CA PHE A 86 10.83 -14.43 -4.15
C PHE A 86 9.40 -14.88 -4.48
N ALA A 87 9.14 -15.02 -5.76
CA ALA A 87 7.91 -15.58 -6.27
C ALA A 87 8.27 -16.63 -7.33
N ALA A 88 7.61 -17.76 -7.29
CA ALA A 88 7.73 -18.83 -8.25
C ALA A 88 6.35 -19.18 -8.83
N GLY A 89 6.32 -19.51 -10.11
CA GLY A 89 5.09 -19.83 -10.84
C GLY A 89 4.76 -18.79 -11.91
N LYS A 90 3.88 -19.16 -12.83
CA LYS A 90 3.47 -18.32 -13.94
C LYS A 90 2.23 -17.51 -13.53
N TYR A 91 2.38 -16.23 -13.39
CA TYR A 91 1.28 -15.31 -13.15
C TYR A 91 1.38 -14.12 -14.11
N ASN A 92 0.33 -13.86 -14.88
CA ASN A 92 0.29 -12.79 -15.89
C ASN A 92 1.52 -12.79 -16.83
N GLY A 93 1.99 -13.96 -17.24
CA GLY A 93 3.12 -14.09 -18.15
C GLY A 93 4.50 -13.80 -17.53
N LYS A 94 4.58 -13.44 -16.26
CA LYS A 94 5.85 -13.20 -15.56
C LYS A 94 6.38 -14.50 -14.96
N GLU A 95 7.65 -14.76 -15.22
CA GLU A 95 8.39 -15.86 -14.65
C GLU A 95 8.79 -15.60 -13.18
N SER A 96 9.40 -16.61 -12.55
CA SER A 96 9.92 -16.51 -11.20
C SER A 96 10.80 -15.28 -10.97
N THR A 97 10.59 -14.57 -9.89
CA THR A 97 11.33 -13.36 -9.55
C THR A 97 11.98 -13.47 -8.19
N VAL A 98 13.20 -12.94 -8.07
CA VAL A 98 13.90 -12.74 -6.80
C VAL A 98 14.23 -11.26 -6.68
N ARG A 99 13.84 -10.65 -5.56
CA ARG A 99 14.10 -9.23 -5.28
C ARG A 99 14.76 -9.06 -3.94
N LEU A 100 15.81 -8.27 -3.91
CA LEU A 100 16.43 -7.78 -2.68
C LEU A 100 16.09 -6.29 -2.53
N ARG A 101 15.41 -5.95 -1.44
CA ARG A 101 15.04 -4.59 -1.10
C ARG A 101 15.51 -4.24 0.31
N GLY A 102 15.77 -2.95 0.53
CA GLY A 102 16.09 -2.51 1.86
C GLY A 102 16.50 -1.05 1.92
N TYR A 103 16.61 -0.56 3.15
CA TYR A 103 17.11 0.76 3.44
C TYR A 103 17.83 0.78 4.78
N GLY A 104 18.72 1.77 4.94
CA GLY A 104 19.25 2.23 6.22
C GLY A 104 18.81 3.66 6.47
N ARG A 105 18.48 3.99 7.71
CA ARG A 105 18.04 5.31 8.14
C ARG A 105 18.81 5.73 9.37
N TYR A 106 19.42 6.91 9.32
CA TYR A 106 20.10 7.54 10.42
C TYR A 106 19.30 8.75 10.90
N LYS A 107 19.12 8.84 12.21
CA LYS A 107 18.36 9.89 12.90
C LYS A 107 19.29 10.62 13.87
N PRO A 108 20.01 11.65 13.42
CA PRO A 108 20.87 12.43 14.32
C PRO A 108 20.06 13.12 15.42
N VAL A 109 18.85 13.52 15.09
CA VAL A 109 17.83 14.04 16.02
C VAL A 109 16.46 13.52 15.60
N ASP A 110 15.48 13.52 16.49
CA ASP A 110 14.15 12.96 16.24
C ASP A 110 13.44 13.62 15.05
N ALA A 111 13.66 14.92 14.85
CA ALA A 111 13.04 15.70 13.79
C ALA A 111 13.69 15.53 12.42
N PHE A 112 14.88 14.92 12.33
CA PHE A 112 15.63 14.84 11.06
C PHE A 112 16.18 13.44 10.81
N GLN A 113 16.07 12.98 9.56
CA GLN A 113 16.49 11.65 9.15
C GLN A 113 17.18 11.69 7.80
N ILE A 114 18.22 10.87 7.66
CA ILE A 114 18.90 10.59 6.39
C ILE A 114 18.62 9.13 6.06
N ILE A 115 18.17 8.85 4.83
CA ILE A 115 17.74 7.52 4.40
C ILE A 115 18.48 7.16 3.13
N ALA A 116 18.99 5.93 3.04
CA ALA A 116 19.58 5.40 1.82
C ALA A 116 19.14 3.95 1.59
N GLY A 117 18.94 3.56 0.33
CA GLY A 117 18.55 2.21 -0.02
C GLY A 117 17.79 2.13 -1.34
N ASN A 118 17.01 1.07 -1.49
CA ASN A 118 16.15 0.86 -2.66
C ASN A 118 14.69 0.49 -2.30
N ASP A 119 14.29 0.69 -1.06
CA ASP A 119 12.93 0.40 -0.56
C ASP A 119 12.56 1.39 0.54
N PHE A 120 12.72 2.68 0.29
CA PHE A 120 12.32 3.70 1.23
C PHE A 120 11.36 4.71 0.60
N SER A 121 10.70 5.46 1.45
CA SER A 121 9.85 6.57 1.05
C SER A 121 10.20 7.77 1.89
N THR A 122 10.37 8.93 1.27
CA THR A 122 10.45 10.23 1.96
C THR A 122 9.06 10.75 2.32
N LYS A 123 8.12 9.84 2.55
CA LYS A 123 6.77 10.19 2.97
C LYS A 123 6.85 11.08 4.21
N VAL A 124 6.40 12.28 4.06
CA VAL A 124 6.21 13.20 5.16
C VAL A 124 5.22 12.58 6.12
N ALA A 125 5.54 12.53 7.42
CA ALA A 125 4.72 11.87 8.44
C ALA A 125 3.42 12.63 8.76
N VAL A 126 2.76 13.11 7.72
CA VAL A 126 1.46 13.76 7.75
C VAL A 126 0.39 12.77 7.29
N ASP A 127 0.65 11.50 7.54
CA ASP A 127 -0.29 10.43 7.25
C ASP A 127 -1.41 10.49 8.28
N ALA A 128 -2.37 11.27 8.02
CA ALA A 128 -3.55 11.36 8.85
C ALA A 128 -4.52 10.25 8.51
N GLY A 129 -4.16 9.01 8.82
CA GLY A 129 -5.11 7.90 8.73
C GLY A 129 -5.84 7.77 7.39
N TYR A 130 -5.31 8.41 6.38
CA TYR A 130 -5.82 8.47 5.04
C TYR A 130 -5.87 7.04 4.52
N PHE A 131 -7.06 6.48 4.43
CA PHE A 131 -7.29 5.09 4.01
C PHE A 131 -6.83 4.01 5.00
N ALA A 132 -7.21 4.14 6.26
CA ALA A 132 -6.91 3.15 7.29
C ALA A 132 -7.52 1.76 7.01
N ALA A 133 -8.51 1.65 6.16
CA ALA A 133 -9.23 0.39 5.94
C ALA A 133 -8.67 -0.46 4.80
N SER A 134 -7.82 0.04 3.91
CA SER A 134 -7.33 -0.77 2.80
C SER A 134 -5.94 -0.39 2.30
N ASP A 135 -5.14 -1.43 2.00
CA ASP A 135 -3.81 -1.27 1.43
C ASP A 135 -3.81 -0.79 -0.04
N ASP A 136 -4.94 -0.85 -0.73
CA ASP A 136 -5.08 -0.54 -2.15
C ASP A 136 -5.85 0.76 -2.44
N SER A 137 -6.26 1.51 -1.43
CA SER A 137 -6.85 2.84 -1.64
C SER A 137 -5.80 3.74 -2.28
N PRO A 138 -6.18 4.72 -3.11
CA PRO A 138 -5.22 5.63 -3.71
C PRO A 138 -4.55 6.43 -2.61
N LYS A 139 -3.59 5.80 -2.01
CA LYS A 139 -2.53 6.48 -1.29
C LYS A 139 -1.83 7.32 -2.35
N PHE A 140 -1.38 8.51 -2.00
CA PHE A 140 -0.27 9.05 -2.76
C PHE A 140 0.68 7.90 -3.03
N ALA A 141 0.91 7.63 -4.29
CA ALA A 141 1.77 6.55 -4.68
C ALA A 141 3.01 6.62 -3.82
N ARG A 142 3.25 5.58 -3.06
CA ARG A 142 4.54 5.42 -2.41
C ARG A 142 5.53 5.29 -3.54
N ILE A 143 6.12 6.40 -3.93
CA ILE A 143 7.26 6.37 -4.81
C ILE A 143 8.33 5.64 -4.01
N LEU A 144 8.43 4.33 -4.21
CA LEU A 144 9.53 3.55 -3.68
C LEU A 144 10.78 4.06 -4.35
N GLN A 145 11.68 4.61 -3.54
CA GLN A 145 12.84 5.31 -4.02
C GLN A 145 14.06 4.45 -3.84
N SER A 146 14.98 4.61 -4.75
CA SER A 146 16.34 4.10 -4.64
C SER A 146 17.31 5.26 -4.64
N GLY A 147 18.31 5.22 -3.76
CA GLY A 147 19.34 6.24 -3.64
C GLY A 147 19.42 6.85 -2.24
N LEU A 148 19.53 8.16 -2.18
CA LEU A 148 19.66 8.94 -0.95
C LEU A 148 18.45 9.87 -0.80
N GLY A 149 17.96 10.01 0.42
CA GLY A 149 16.91 10.96 0.77
C GLY A 149 17.11 11.53 2.17
N ALA A 150 16.43 12.62 2.45
CA ALA A 150 16.35 13.21 3.79
C ALA A 150 14.89 13.54 4.11
N LEU A 151 14.53 13.43 5.38
CA LEU A 151 13.18 13.68 5.85
C LEU A 151 13.24 14.48 7.15
N SER A 152 12.43 15.52 7.25
CA SER A 152 12.21 16.28 8.46
C SER A 152 10.75 16.25 8.86
N ASN A 153 10.45 15.95 10.13
CA ASN A 153 9.10 15.98 10.68
C ASN A 153 9.14 16.77 11.99
N LEU A 154 8.34 17.82 12.04
CA LEU A 154 8.18 18.67 13.21
C LEU A 154 6.77 18.47 13.77
N ASN A 155 6.69 18.16 15.06
CA ASN A 155 5.43 18.00 15.76
C ASN A 155 5.32 19.09 16.82
N PHE A 156 4.22 19.81 16.83
CA PHE A 156 3.92 20.86 17.79
C PHE A 156 2.62 20.53 18.50
N GLY A 157 2.57 20.88 19.78
CA GLY A 157 1.38 20.67 20.59
C GLY A 157 1.29 19.24 21.16
N ASP A 158 0.16 18.95 21.76
CA ASP A 158 -0.16 17.68 22.37
C ASP A 158 -1.22 16.96 21.52
N GLU A 159 -0.93 15.72 21.12
CA GLU A 159 -1.87 14.93 20.32
C GLU A 159 -3.21 14.71 21.02
N ASP A 160 -3.27 14.75 22.37
CA ASP A 160 -4.51 14.62 23.11
C ASP A 160 -5.37 15.88 23.10
N ASN A 161 -4.78 17.04 22.84
CA ASN A 161 -5.46 18.33 22.73
C ASN A 161 -5.45 18.86 21.30
N ILE A 162 -4.46 19.66 20.97
CA ILE A 162 -4.28 20.25 19.65
C ILE A 162 -2.89 19.90 19.16
N PHE A 163 -2.77 19.41 17.96
CA PHE A 163 -1.50 19.16 17.32
C PHE A 163 -1.37 19.84 15.96
N VAL A 164 -0.15 20.20 15.62
CA VAL A 164 0.26 20.59 14.26
C VAL A 164 1.50 19.79 13.90
N LYS A 165 1.47 19.14 12.74
CA LYS A 165 2.61 18.40 12.18
C LYS A 165 3.01 19.04 10.86
N LEU A 166 4.29 19.36 10.75
CA LEU A 166 4.92 19.85 9.52
C LEU A 166 5.94 18.83 9.07
N GLY A 167 6.03 18.60 7.80
CA GLY A 167 7.03 17.70 7.26
C GLY A 167 7.58 18.17 5.93
N GLY A 168 8.84 17.85 5.70
CA GLY A 168 9.53 18.07 4.44
C GLY A 168 10.42 16.89 4.11
N GLY A 169 10.42 16.45 2.86
CA GLY A 169 11.25 15.36 2.38
C GLY A 169 11.98 15.76 1.10
N LEU A 170 13.26 15.41 1.05
CA LEU A 170 14.11 15.54 -0.12
C LEU A 170 14.49 14.16 -0.61
N ARG A 171 14.53 13.98 -1.92
CA ARG A 171 14.99 12.75 -2.54
C ARG A 171 15.77 13.03 -3.81
N PHE A 172 16.74 12.19 -4.10
CA PHE A 172 17.40 12.13 -5.40
C PHE A 172 16.84 10.95 -6.18
N GLU A 173 16.24 11.21 -7.32
CA GLU A 173 15.64 10.19 -8.17
C GLU A 173 16.72 9.37 -8.89
N ASP A 174 16.43 8.10 -9.17
CA ASP A 174 17.25 7.17 -9.94
C ASP A 174 18.70 7.01 -9.48
N GLY A 175 18.97 7.19 -8.19
CA GLY A 175 20.33 7.07 -7.65
C GLY A 175 21.31 8.11 -8.20
N SER A 176 20.82 9.15 -8.87
CA SER A 176 21.61 10.28 -9.35
C SER A 176 21.95 11.25 -8.24
N VAL A 177 22.67 10.74 -7.21
CA VAL A 177 23.19 11.57 -6.12
C VAL A 177 23.92 12.77 -6.70
N LEU A 178 23.54 13.97 -6.23
CA LEU A 178 24.10 15.27 -6.62
C LEU A 178 23.61 15.85 -7.98
N ASN A 179 22.68 15.24 -8.65
CA ASN A 179 22.02 15.91 -9.77
C ASN A 179 20.82 16.73 -9.28
N ILE A 180 21.00 18.02 -9.12
CA ILE A 180 19.98 18.93 -8.62
C ILE A 180 18.72 18.99 -9.50
N ASN A 181 18.86 18.68 -10.80
CA ASN A 181 17.72 18.63 -11.71
C ASN A 181 16.81 17.40 -11.49
N LYS A 182 17.28 16.44 -10.68
CA LYS A 182 16.52 15.25 -10.28
C LYS A 182 16.19 15.24 -8.79
N LEU A 183 16.21 16.42 -8.17
CA LEU A 183 15.83 16.60 -6.78
C LEU A 183 14.31 16.69 -6.67
N GLY A 184 13.69 15.74 -5.98
CA GLY A 184 12.28 15.81 -5.60
C GLY A 184 12.11 16.38 -4.20
N LEU A 185 11.20 17.32 -4.03
CA LEU A 185 10.79 17.87 -2.74
C LEU A 185 9.35 17.48 -2.45
N ASP A 186 9.13 16.90 -1.28
CA ASP A 186 7.80 16.62 -0.74
C ASP A 186 7.58 17.49 0.50
N ALA A 187 6.36 17.94 0.71
CA ALA A 187 5.96 18.73 1.88
C ALA A 187 4.61 18.25 2.42
N GLY A 188 4.35 18.50 3.68
CA GLY A 188 3.07 18.16 4.28
C GLY A 188 2.77 18.94 5.54
N LEU A 189 1.48 19.14 5.77
CA LEU A 189 0.94 19.80 6.93
C LEU A 189 -0.26 19.00 7.42
N SER A 190 -0.34 18.72 8.73
CA SER A 190 -1.60 18.31 9.34
C SER A 190 -1.82 19.01 10.67
N PHE A 191 -3.08 19.15 11.03
CA PHE A 191 -3.51 19.71 12.30
C PHE A 191 -4.79 19.01 12.76
N GLY A 192 -5.07 19.09 14.02
CA GLY A 192 -6.28 18.51 14.55
C GLY A 192 -6.31 18.45 16.06
N MET A 193 -7.37 17.83 16.52
CA MET A 193 -7.59 17.39 17.89
C MET A 193 -7.88 15.90 17.83
N LYS A 194 -7.03 15.06 18.43
CA LYS A 194 -7.09 13.60 18.28
C LYS A 194 -8.47 12.99 18.56
N LYS A 195 -9.18 13.54 19.54
CA LYS A 195 -10.52 13.06 19.96
C LYS A 195 -11.67 13.69 19.16
N LEU A 196 -11.40 14.61 18.25
CA LEU A 196 -12.45 15.30 17.51
C LEU A 196 -12.25 15.14 16.00
N PHE A 197 -11.18 15.69 15.47
CA PHE A 197 -10.93 15.72 14.03
C PHE A 197 -9.44 15.81 13.72
N SER A 198 -9.10 15.45 12.50
CA SER A 198 -7.81 15.74 11.90
C SER A 198 -8.01 16.22 10.46
N ALA A 199 -7.15 17.12 10.00
CA ALA A 199 -7.13 17.56 8.62
C ALA A 199 -5.70 17.85 8.18
N GLY A 200 -5.44 17.82 6.88
CA GLY A 200 -4.11 18.12 6.37
C GLY A 200 -4.01 18.09 4.86
N ALA A 201 -2.81 18.40 4.40
CA ALA A 201 -2.45 18.37 2.99
C ALA A 201 -1.05 17.79 2.84
N THR A 202 -0.83 17.06 1.76
CA THR A 202 0.47 16.56 1.33
C THR A 202 0.72 17.01 -0.10
N PHE A 203 1.93 17.46 -0.35
CA PHE A 203 2.42 17.89 -1.65
C PHE A 203 3.58 17.01 -2.03
N GLN A 204 3.56 16.40 -3.20
CA GLN A 204 4.66 15.62 -3.72
C GLN A 204 5.27 16.30 -4.95
N ASN A 205 6.58 16.16 -5.06
CA ASN A 205 7.32 16.66 -6.21
C ASN A 205 7.16 18.17 -6.45
N VAL A 206 7.22 18.96 -5.38
CA VAL A 206 6.98 20.42 -5.42
C VAL A 206 7.98 21.17 -6.31
N THR A 207 9.18 20.61 -6.50
CA THR A 207 10.24 21.18 -7.36
C THR A 207 10.13 20.73 -8.81
N GLY A 208 9.28 19.76 -9.12
CA GLY A 208 9.10 19.21 -10.47
C GLY A 208 7.93 19.82 -11.22
N ASN A 209 7.81 19.47 -12.49
CA ASN A 209 6.68 19.87 -13.32
C ASN A 209 5.40 19.09 -13.00
N ASN A 210 5.52 18.03 -12.20
CA ASN A 210 4.46 17.06 -11.94
C ASN A 210 4.11 17.05 -10.45
N ILE A 211 3.55 18.14 -9.94
CA ILE A 211 3.12 18.24 -8.54
C ILE A 211 1.86 17.41 -8.32
N SER A 212 1.86 16.56 -7.30
CA SER A 212 0.66 15.89 -6.81
C SER A 212 0.26 16.46 -5.45
N VAL A 213 -1.04 16.64 -5.25
CA VAL A 213 -1.60 17.24 -4.03
C VAL A 213 -2.68 16.33 -3.47
N GLY A 214 -2.67 16.08 -2.15
CA GLY A 214 -3.75 15.45 -1.43
C GLY A 214 -4.19 16.29 -0.25
N VAL A 215 -5.48 16.43 -0.11
CA VAL A 215 -6.12 17.09 1.03
C VAL A 215 -7.05 16.08 1.68
N PHE A 216 -7.07 16.05 3.00
CA PHE A 216 -7.90 15.10 3.73
C PHE A 216 -8.47 15.73 5.00
N ALA A 217 -9.58 15.16 5.46
CA ALA A 217 -10.17 15.43 6.75
C ALA A 217 -10.71 14.13 7.35
N GLY A 218 -10.56 13.97 8.65
CA GLY A 218 -11.05 12.83 9.42
C GLY A 218 -11.81 13.28 10.67
N LEU A 219 -12.84 12.53 11.02
CA LEU A 219 -13.63 12.72 12.24
C LEU A 219 -13.32 11.58 13.20
N ASN A 220 -12.89 11.93 14.43
CA ASN A 220 -12.48 11.00 15.47
C ASN A 220 -13.32 11.14 16.77
N SER A 221 -14.42 11.90 16.70
CA SER A 221 -15.23 12.25 17.88
C SER A 221 -16.08 11.10 18.43
N ILE A 222 -16.27 10.05 17.66
CA ILE A 222 -17.05 8.88 18.05
C ILE A 222 -16.10 7.71 18.24
N GLU A 223 -16.09 7.14 19.42
CA GLU A 223 -15.27 5.98 19.74
C GLU A 223 -15.56 4.81 18.80
N ASN A 224 -14.51 4.14 18.35
CA ASN A 224 -14.57 3.03 17.40
C ASN A 224 -15.07 3.38 15.99
N LEU A 225 -15.38 4.64 15.70
CA LEU A 225 -15.77 5.11 14.38
C LEU A 225 -14.56 5.77 13.68
N THR A 226 -14.30 5.36 12.46
CA THR A 226 -13.38 6.03 11.55
C THR A 226 -14.17 6.63 10.41
N LEU A 227 -14.08 7.94 10.20
CA LEU A 227 -14.64 8.64 9.06
C LEU A 227 -13.55 9.53 8.47
N ASN A 228 -13.19 9.29 7.22
CA ASN A 228 -12.22 10.12 6.51
C ASN A 228 -12.75 10.47 5.12
N ALA A 229 -12.46 11.68 4.68
CA ALA A 229 -12.71 12.12 3.32
C ALA A 229 -11.47 12.81 2.77
N GLY A 230 -11.27 12.74 1.48
CA GLY A 230 -10.12 13.35 0.85
C GLY A 230 -10.30 13.64 -0.62
N TYR A 231 -9.45 14.53 -1.11
CA TYR A 231 -9.29 14.85 -2.52
C TYR A 231 -7.84 14.66 -2.92
N ILE A 232 -7.62 14.09 -4.09
CA ILE A 232 -6.30 13.85 -4.65
C ILE A 232 -6.25 14.43 -6.06
N TYR A 233 -5.29 15.30 -6.28
CA TYR A 233 -4.80 15.68 -7.60
C TYR A 233 -3.49 14.91 -7.83
N ASN A 234 -3.53 13.90 -8.71
CA ASN A 234 -2.38 13.07 -9.02
C ASN A 234 -1.81 13.45 -10.39
N ASN A 235 -0.64 14.04 -10.38
CA ASN A 235 0.09 14.43 -11.59
C ASN A 235 1.46 13.74 -11.69
N THR A 236 1.58 12.55 -11.11
CA THR A 236 2.79 11.73 -11.22
C THR A 236 2.50 10.48 -12.01
N ASP A 237 3.42 10.12 -12.91
CA ASP A 237 3.46 8.81 -13.52
C ASP A 237 3.72 7.78 -12.44
N THR A 238 2.73 6.96 -12.17
CA THR A 238 2.94 5.83 -11.28
C THR A 238 2.23 4.61 -11.84
N ASP A 239 3.00 3.62 -12.17
CA ASP A 239 2.54 2.27 -12.52
C ASP A 239 1.69 1.63 -11.41
N TYR A 240 1.59 2.28 -10.24
CA TYR A 240 0.95 1.77 -9.04
C TYR A 240 -0.49 2.21 -8.84
N ILE A 241 -0.93 3.24 -9.57
CA ILE A 241 -2.33 3.70 -9.48
C ILE A 241 -3.06 3.27 -10.75
N THR A 242 -3.17 1.99 -10.93
CA THR A 242 -4.07 1.46 -11.94
C THR A 242 -5.49 1.89 -11.65
N LYS A 243 -6.08 2.66 -12.57
CA LYS A 243 -7.51 3.00 -12.60
C LYS A 243 -7.97 4.11 -11.62
N THR A 244 -7.15 5.12 -11.35
CA THR A 244 -7.62 6.37 -10.75
C THR A 244 -7.52 7.52 -11.74
N ALA A 245 -8.46 8.44 -11.68
CA ALA A 245 -8.36 9.67 -12.46
C ALA A 245 -7.33 10.62 -11.86
N LYS A 246 -6.86 11.57 -12.67
CA LYS A 246 -5.97 12.65 -12.25
C LYS A 246 -6.55 13.43 -11.07
N ASN A 247 -7.87 13.63 -11.06
CA ASN A 247 -8.63 14.19 -9.96
C ASN A 247 -9.55 13.13 -9.38
N SER A 248 -9.49 12.89 -8.07
CA SER A 248 -10.30 11.90 -7.40
C SER A 248 -10.72 12.36 -6.01
N VAL A 249 -11.88 11.95 -5.59
CA VAL A 249 -12.33 12.05 -4.20
C VAL A 249 -12.37 10.67 -3.57
N SER A 250 -12.21 10.63 -2.27
CA SER A 250 -12.24 9.41 -1.50
C SER A 250 -13.03 9.59 -0.22
N PHE A 251 -13.61 8.50 0.22
CA PHE A 251 -14.32 8.43 1.49
C PHE A 251 -14.04 7.08 2.14
N THR A 252 -13.76 7.10 3.44
CA THR A 252 -13.58 5.90 4.26
C THR A 252 -14.49 5.99 5.46
N ALA A 253 -15.25 4.94 5.72
CA ALA A 253 -15.99 4.76 6.95
C ALA A 253 -15.71 3.37 7.52
N GLY A 254 -15.51 3.27 8.83
CA GLY A 254 -15.32 2.00 9.52
C GLY A 254 -15.80 2.08 10.94
N TYR A 255 -16.43 1.01 11.42
CA TYR A 255 -16.88 0.91 12.80
C TYR A 255 -16.47 -0.43 13.42
N LYS A 256 -15.95 -0.36 14.64
CA LYS A 256 -15.59 -1.52 15.42
C LYS A 256 -16.62 -1.70 16.56
N PHE A 257 -17.42 -2.71 16.44
CA PHE A 257 -18.36 -3.17 17.49
C PHE A 257 -17.57 -3.98 18.52
N SER A 258 -16.95 -3.30 19.47
CA SER A 258 -15.99 -3.92 20.41
C SER A 258 -16.58 -5.08 21.19
N ASP A 259 -17.81 -4.93 21.66
CA ASP A 259 -18.52 -5.94 22.47
C ASP A 259 -18.88 -7.21 21.68
N LEU A 260 -19.01 -7.06 20.36
CA LEU A 260 -19.32 -8.17 19.46
C LEU A 260 -18.08 -8.76 18.79
N GLY A 261 -16.91 -8.12 18.91
CA GLY A 261 -15.72 -8.50 18.14
C GLY A 261 -15.89 -8.33 16.63
N LEU A 262 -16.83 -7.47 16.21
CA LEU A 262 -17.16 -7.24 14.81
C LEU A 262 -16.55 -5.93 14.33
N PHE A 263 -16.00 -5.94 13.13
CA PHE A 263 -15.59 -4.74 12.38
C PHE A 263 -16.30 -4.71 11.04
N ALA A 264 -16.77 -3.53 10.63
CA ALA A 264 -17.27 -3.27 9.29
C ALA A 264 -16.67 -1.97 8.76
N GLY A 265 -16.20 -1.98 7.52
CA GLY A 265 -15.60 -0.81 6.89
C GLY A 265 -15.87 -0.75 5.40
N VAL A 266 -15.90 0.47 4.87
CA VAL A 266 -16.05 0.78 3.46
C VAL A 266 -15.05 1.87 3.06
N ASP A 267 -14.43 1.67 1.91
CA ASP A 267 -13.63 2.67 1.22
C ASP A 267 -14.23 2.93 -0.15
N VAL A 268 -14.37 4.18 -0.53
CA VAL A 268 -14.85 4.61 -1.84
C VAL A 268 -13.88 5.59 -2.45
N VAL A 269 -13.57 5.40 -3.72
CA VAL A 269 -12.81 6.36 -4.53
C VAL A 269 -13.52 6.58 -5.85
N CYS A 270 -13.72 7.82 -6.20
CA CYS A 270 -14.37 8.21 -7.44
C CYS A 270 -13.53 9.25 -8.17
N GLY A 271 -13.30 9.04 -9.45
CA GLY A 271 -12.73 10.06 -10.32
C GLY A 271 -13.69 11.25 -10.45
N LEU A 272 -13.14 12.45 -10.47
CA LEU A 272 -13.85 13.68 -10.82
C LEU A 272 -13.72 14.04 -12.30
N GLY A 273 -13.24 13.11 -13.10
CA GLY A 273 -13.05 13.21 -14.53
C GLY A 273 -12.42 11.91 -15.05
N ASN A 274 -12.17 11.87 -16.34
CA ASN A 274 -11.64 10.69 -17.04
C ASN A 274 -10.15 10.79 -17.37
N GLU A 275 -9.47 11.86 -17.00
CA GLU A 275 -8.05 12.04 -17.27
C GLU A 275 -7.17 11.26 -16.30
N TYR A 276 -6.10 10.67 -16.82
CA TYR A 276 -5.02 10.05 -16.04
C TYR A 276 -3.66 10.34 -16.68
N LEU A 277 -2.58 10.14 -15.94
CA LEU A 277 -1.23 10.31 -16.44
C LEU A 277 -0.62 8.95 -16.77
N ASP A 278 0.00 8.85 -17.95
CA ASP A 278 0.73 7.66 -18.39
C ASP A 278 1.96 8.10 -19.16
N ASN A 279 3.15 7.72 -18.70
CA ASN A 279 4.45 8.08 -19.28
C ASN A 279 4.63 9.58 -19.56
N GLY A 280 4.19 10.45 -18.61
CA GLY A 280 4.28 11.91 -18.74
C GLY A 280 3.19 12.55 -19.61
N GLU A 281 2.33 11.77 -20.22
CA GLU A 281 1.25 12.24 -21.09
C GLU A 281 -0.10 12.13 -20.40
N THR A 282 -0.93 13.16 -20.54
CA THR A 282 -2.32 13.10 -20.11
C THR A 282 -3.12 12.27 -21.11
N LYS A 283 -3.65 11.15 -20.64
CA LYS A 283 -4.55 10.27 -21.39
C LYS A 283 -5.95 10.32 -20.81
N LYS A 284 -6.92 9.77 -21.52
CA LYS A 284 -8.31 9.70 -21.09
C LYS A 284 -8.82 8.28 -21.07
N TYR A 285 -9.60 7.96 -20.04
CA TYR A 285 -10.40 6.76 -20.05
C TYR A 285 -11.60 6.98 -20.98
N GLN A 286 -11.60 6.34 -22.13
CA GLN A 286 -12.63 6.45 -23.14
C GLN A 286 -12.89 5.10 -23.79
N LYS A 287 -14.14 4.89 -24.22
CA LYS A 287 -14.55 3.77 -25.06
C LYS A 287 -15.59 4.26 -26.07
N ASN A 288 -15.36 4.03 -27.36
CA ASN A 288 -16.24 4.51 -28.42
C ASN A 288 -16.58 6.00 -28.31
N ASP A 289 -15.55 6.85 -28.05
CA ASP A 289 -15.68 8.29 -27.82
C ASP A 289 -16.48 8.71 -26.57
N THR A 290 -16.92 7.75 -25.76
CA THR A 290 -17.60 8.03 -24.47
C THR A 290 -16.60 8.11 -23.34
N ASP A 291 -16.67 9.18 -22.56
CA ASP A 291 -15.83 9.39 -21.37
C ASP A 291 -16.24 8.41 -20.25
N LEU A 292 -15.24 7.78 -19.65
CA LEU A 292 -15.42 6.83 -18.56
C LEU A 292 -14.80 7.35 -17.28
N ILE A 293 -15.51 7.24 -16.17
CA ILE A 293 -15.06 7.71 -14.84
C ILE A 293 -14.67 6.50 -13.99
N PRO A 294 -13.42 6.40 -13.52
CA PRO A 294 -13.00 5.31 -12.66
C PRO A 294 -13.66 5.40 -11.28
N PHE A 295 -14.18 4.27 -10.83
CA PHE A 295 -14.81 4.10 -9.53
C PHE A 295 -14.27 2.84 -8.86
N LEU A 296 -13.92 2.96 -7.59
CA LEU A 296 -13.47 1.86 -6.77
C LEU A 296 -14.19 1.90 -5.42
N THR A 297 -14.76 0.78 -5.01
CA THR A 297 -15.21 0.61 -3.63
C THR A 297 -14.71 -0.70 -3.04
N LYS A 298 -14.43 -0.69 -1.76
CA LYS A 298 -14.02 -1.86 -0.99
C LYS A 298 -14.86 -1.97 0.26
N LEU A 299 -15.28 -3.18 0.55
CA LEU A 299 -15.96 -3.55 1.78
C LEU A 299 -15.07 -4.51 2.56
N ASN A 300 -15.01 -4.35 3.86
CA ASN A 300 -14.32 -5.26 4.75
C ASN A 300 -15.19 -5.50 5.99
N ILE A 301 -15.52 -6.76 6.22
CA ILE A 301 -16.23 -7.20 7.41
C ILE A 301 -15.38 -8.27 8.05
N SER A 302 -15.17 -8.20 9.36
CA SER A 302 -14.48 -9.24 10.10
C SER A 302 -15.10 -9.44 11.46
N TYR A 303 -15.16 -10.70 11.90
CA TYR A 303 -15.73 -11.12 13.16
C TYR A 303 -14.73 -12.01 13.91
N LYS A 304 -14.40 -11.63 15.14
CA LYS A 304 -13.55 -12.43 16.03
C LYS A 304 -14.41 -13.53 16.67
N ALA A 305 -14.45 -14.70 16.01
CA ALA A 305 -15.28 -15.82 16.46
C ALA A 305 -14.75 -16.46 17.76
N THR A 306 -13.41 -16.49 17.91
CA THR A 306 -12.72 -16.90 19.15
C THR A 306 -11.46 -16.04 19.32
N ASP A 307 -10.71 -16.23 20.41
CA ASP A 307 -9.44 -15.53 20.60
C ASP A 307 -8.42 -15.82 19.49
N ASN A 308 -8.51 -16.96 18.88
CA ASN A 308 -7.57 -17.39 17.83
C ASN A 308 -8.17 -17.38 16.42
N LEU A 309 -9.51 -17.26 16.27
CA LEU A 309 -10.16 -17.37 14.99
C LEU A 309 -10.91 -16.08 14.64
N THR A 310 -10.57 -15.50 13.50
CA THR A 310 -11.31 -14.40 12.87
C THR A 310 -11.87 -14.89 11.53
N VAL A 311 -13.16 -14.67 11.33
CA VAL A 311 -13.86 -14.90 10.07
C VAL A 311 -14.06 -13.55 9.40
N GLY A 312 -13.79 -13.44 8.12
CA GLY A 312 -13.92 -12.19 7.39
C GLY A 312 -14.47 -12.35 5.99
N ALA A 313 -14.93 -11.25 5.44
CA ALA A 313 -15.26 -11.13 4.04
C ALA A 313 -14.78 -9.76 3.54
N LYS A 314 -14.16 -9.76 2.38
CA LYS A 314 -13.78 -8.54 1.65
C LYS A 314 -14.47 -8.55 0.31
N ALA A 315 -14.92 -7.39 -0.13
CA ALA A 315 -15.37 -7.21 -1.50
C ALA A 315 -14.68 -5.97 -2.09
N LYS A 316 -14.34 -6.06 -3.36
CA LYS A 316 -13.77 -4.95 -4.14
C LYS A 316 -14.55 -4.84 -5.43
N VAL A 317 -15.10 -3.68 -5.68
CA VAL A 317 -15.74 -3.36 -6.95
C VAL A 317 -14.88 -2.29 -7.64
N SER A 318 -14.38 -2.61 -8.82
CA SER A 318 -13.59 -1.69 -9.66
C SER A 318 -14.30 -1.57 -11.00
N MET A 319 -14.81 -0.40 -11.32
CA MET A 319 -15.58 -0.17 -12.53
C MET A 319 -15.25 1.16 -13.19
N MET A 320 -15.54 1.25 -14.46
CA MET A 320 -15.60 2.50 -15.22
C MET A 320 -17.07 2.86 -15.38
N LEU A 321 -17.47 4.01 -14.82
CA LEU A 321 -18.83 4.55 -14.93
C LEU A 321 -18.97 5.28 -16.28
N GLY A 322 -20.08 5.09 -16.97
CA GLY A 322 -20.40 5.66 -18.27
C GLY A 322 -21.34 4.73 -19.04
N ASP A 323 -21.73 5.10 -20.25
CA ASP A 323 -22.69 4.34 -21.06
C ASP A 323 -22.20 2.91 -21.40
N ASP A 324 -20.88 2.73 -21.47
CA ASP A 324 -20.20 1.44 -21.67
C ASP A 324 -19.56 0.92 -20.38
N ALA A 325 -20.27 1.04 -19.27
CA ALA A 325 -19.76 0.63 -17.96
C ALA A 325 -19.19 -0.79 -18.00
N SER A 326 -17.96 -0.92 -17.57
CA SER A 326 -17.26 -2.20 -17.42
C SER A 326 -16.61 -2.26 -16.05
N GLY A 327 -16.57 -3.43 -15.46
CA GLY A 327 -15.97 -3.55 -14.15
C GLY A 327 -15.76 -4.98 -13.73
N GLU A 328 -15.01 -5.10 -12.65
CA GLU A 328 -14.75 -6.35 -11.97
C GLU A 328 -15.20 -6.24 -10.51
N THR A 329 -15.80 -7.30 -10.02
CA THR A 329 -16.13 -7.46 -8.60
C THR A 329 -15.31 -8.63 -8.05
N GLU A 330 -14.51 -8.37 -7.04
CA GLU A 330 -13.81 -9.41 -6.30
C GLU A 330 -14.48 -9.62 -4.94
N VAL A 331 -14.73 -10.87 -4.58
CA VAL A 331 -15.26 -11.25 -3.26
C VAL A 331 -14.29 -12.26 -2.63
N TYR A 332 -13.94 -12.01 -1.39
CA TYR A 332 -12.97 -12.81 -0.65
C TYR A 332 -13.45 -13.14 0.76
N PRO A 333 -14.32 -14.16 0.95
CA PRO A 333 -14.50 -14.77 2.26
C PRO A 333 -13.19 -15.41 2.73
N ASN A 334 -12.83 -15.17 3.98
CA ASN A 334 -11.55 -15.60 4.52
C ASN A 334 -11.64 -15.97 5.99
N LEU A 335 -10.65 -16.75 6.42
CA LEU A 335 -10.42 -17.15 7.79
C LEU A 335 -9.00 -16.76 8.17
N THR A 336 -8.82 -16.18 9.34
CA THR A 336 -7.51 -15.94 9.94
C THR A 336 -7.43 -16.70 11.25
N TYR A 337 -6.44 -17.57 11.37
CA TYR A 337 -6.18 -18.33 12.57
C TYR A 337 -4.83 -17.90 13.17
N ASN A 338 -4.86 -17.48 14.43
CA ASN A 338 -3.67 -17.16 15.21
C ASN A 338 -3.16 -18.44 15.87
N LEU A 339 -1.99 -18.91 15.43
CA LEU A 339 -1.39 -20.16 15.90
C LEU A 339 -0.85 -19.99 17.32
N SER A 340 0.18 -19.21 17.47
CA SER A 340 0.78 -18.80 18.75
C SER A 340 1.72 -17.62 18.49
N ASN A 341 2.20 -17.01 19.56
CA ASN A 341 3.12 -15.86 19.46
C ASN A 341 4.37 -16.14 18.58
N LYS A 342 4.82 -17.40 18.52
CA LYS A 342 5.99 -17.80 17.70
C LYS A 342 5.61 -18.16 16.27
N PHE A 343 4.47 -18.85 16.08
CA PHE A 343 4.06 -19.33 14.76
C PHE A 343 3.18 -18.35 14.00
N GLY A 344 2.76 -17.27 14.66
CA GLY A 344 2.05 -16.16 14.04
C GLY A 344 0.64 -16.50 13.60
N SER A 345 0.25 -16.08 12.39
CA SER A 345 -1.12 -16.23 11.88
C SER A 345 -1.14 -16.78 10.47
N VAL A 346 -2.14 -17.59 10.18
CA VAL A 346 -2.48 -18.07 8.83
C VAL A 346 -3.81 -17.48 8.41
N THR A 347 -3.84 -16.88 7.23
CA THR A 347 -5.07 -16.41 6.58
C THR A 347 -5.26 -17.18 5.29
N THR A 348 -6.46 -17.70 5.08
CA THR A 348 -6.86 -18.40 3.85
C THR A 348 -8.32 -18.15 3.54
N GLY A 349 -8.77 -18.50 2.35
CA GLY A 349 -10.16 -18.35 1.91
C GLY A 349 -10.31 -18.67 0.45
N VAL A 350 -11.40 -18.21 -0.14
CA VAL A 350 -11.66 -18.33 -1.57
C VAL A 350 -11.88 -16.93 -2.13
N ARG A 351 -11.05 -16.51 -3.07
CA ARG A 351 -11.18 -15.25 -3.77
C ARG A 351 -11.81 -15.50 -5.13
N MET A 352 -12.93 -14.85 -5.40
CA MET A 352 -13.68 -14.96 -6.66
C MET A 352 -13.70 -13.60 -7.33
N THR A 353 -13.39 -13.57 -8.61
CA THR A 353 -13.49 -12.37 -9.45
C THR A 353 -14.60 -12.58 -10.47
N PHE A 354 -15.47 -11.62 -10.55
CA PHE A 354 -16.61 -11.60 -11.48
C PHE A 354 -16.47 -10.40 -12.41
N ASP A 355 -16.82 -10.57 -13.64
CA ASP A 355 -17.06 -9.49 -14.59
C ASP A 355 -18.49 -9.58 -15.16
N LYS A 356 -18.79 -8.82 -16.20
CA LYS A 356 -20.12 -8.81 -16.84
C LYS A 356 -20.54 -10.16 -17.45
N TYR A 357 -19.62 -11.08 -17.62
CA TYR A 357 -19.86 -12.40 -18.20
C TYR A 357 -19.96 -13.52 -17.14
N GLY A 358 -19.75 -13.21 -15.88
CA GLY A 358 -19.82 -14.16 -14.77
C GLY A 358 -18.51 -14.35 -14.03
N VAL A 359 -18.22 -15.58 -13.63
CA VAL A 359 -16.99 -15.90 -12.88
C VAL A 359 -15.79 -15.91 -13.82
N ALA A 360 -15.00 -14.85 -13.76
CA ALA A 360 -13.77 -14.73 -14.53
C ALA A 360 -12.62 -15.56 -13.91
N LYS A 361 -12.56 -15.62 -12.58
CA LYS A 361 -11.46 -16.23 -11.87
C LYS A 361 -11.86 -16.63 -10.46
N PHE A 362 -11.31 -17.72 -9.97
CA PHE A 362 -11.26 -17.98 -8.53
C PHE A 362 -9.87 -18.42 -8.08
N ALA A 363 -9.53 -18.15 -6.83
CA ALA A 363 -8.24 -18.47 -6.26
C ALA A 363 -8.34 -18.86 -4.79
N VAL A 364 -7.42 -19.66 -4.32
CA VAL A 364 -7.26 -20.03 -2.91
C VAL A 364 -5.97 -19.40 -2.40
N PRO A 365 -6.03 -18.17 -1.85
CA PRO A 365 -4.87 -17.53 -1.25
C PRO A 365 -4.53 -18.16 0.11
N ILE A 366 -3.25 -18.29 0.38
CA ILE A 366 -2.73 -18.62 1.71
C ILE A 366 -1.67 -17.60 2.08
N ASN A 367 -1.83 -17.00 3.24
CA ASN A 367 -0.88 -16.06 3.80
C ASN A 367 -0.51 -16.52 5.22
N TRP A 368 0.73 -16.88 5.43
CA TRP A 368 1.26 -17.22 6.75
C TRP A 368 2.35 -16.23 7.15
N LYS A 369 2.10 -15.54 8.26
CA LYS A 369 3.06 -14.62 8.86
C LYS A 369 3.58 -15.19 10.16
N CYS A 370 4.90 -15.27 10.33
CA CYS A 370 5.51 -15.67 11.58
C CYS A 370 6.73 -14.79 11.91
N THR A 371 7.03 -14.67 13.20
CA THR A 371 8.25 -14.02 13.69
C THR A 371 9.25 -15.12 14.02
N LEU A 372 10.36 -15.18 13.28
CA LEU A 372 11.41 -16.16 13.47
C LEU A 372 12.33 -15.81 14.65
N ALA A 373 12.59 -14.52 14.83
CA ALA A 373 13.37 -14.00 15.95
C ALA A 373 12.90 -12.60 16.31
N ASP A 374 12.88 -12.28 17.61
CA ASP A 374 12.67 -10.94 18.17
C ASP A 374 13.65 -10.80 19.34
N ILE A 375 14.79 -10.21 19.06
CA ILE A 375 15.90 -10.05 19.99
C ILE A 375 15.89 -8.59 20.46
N LYS A 376 15.71 -8.38 21.74
CA LYS A 376 15.86 -7.08 22.40
C LYS A 376 17.07 -7.15 23.33
N LYS A 377 17.94 -6.15 23.26
CA LYS A 377 19.08 -5.99 24.15
C LYS A 377 18.72 -5.04 25.28
#